data_1c52cc4ddf5cf98175273663d7cc6a30
#
_entry.id   1c52cc4ddf5cf98175273663d7cc6a30
#
_cell.length_a   1.000
_cell.length_b   1.000
_cell.length_c   1.000
_cell.angle_alpha   90.00
_cell.angle_beta   90.00
_cell.angle_gamma   90.00
#
_symmetry.space_group_name_H-M   'P 1'
#
loop_
_entity.id
_entity.type
_entity.pdbx_description
1 polymer ?
#
loop_
_entity_poly.entity_id
_entity_poly.type
_entity_poly.pdbx_seq_one_letter_code
_entity_poly.pdbx_strand_id
1 'polypeptide(L)'
;ELVGVLRRLDPDLLLIDIEAHVAIIGSSQLGIPTALTTFLFAIEQRPGVPPIDSWHRPNETAALRADWTRVRSDSRRATRRRRWSRRGLIDLFGPVSYGTTSRDALRSVARRTGFDLNARTDTSQWLRPHGYTGVPVLTTNVRELEFGDGASPDWHYVGPMVHTARHDAAASGTDDWRALLHRRRQRSHRPLVYCSLGSYWTADVGLLRRVVDAAARRPDWDLVIGLGGRGAPDALGALPENVLAVRWAPQVEVLAEADAAIVHGGNASLNECIAFGVPMLVCSTGHLDQNGIAARVEDAGIGLSHLGQTVESSTIEADLHRLLTEPRFSDEISALRELATSPPRSAHAVDLLEALAGER
;
A
#
# COMPACT_ATOMS: atom_id res chain seq x y z
N GLU A 1 -20.76 23.28 2.56
CA GLU A 1 -21.57 22.33 1.77
C GLU A 1 -21.66 20.98 2.47
N LEU A 2 -20.54 20.28 2.78
CA LEU A 2 -20.51 18.98 3.48
C LEU A 2 -21.29 19.01 4.81
N VAL A 3 -21.01 19.98 5.68
CA VAL A 3 -21.70 20.13 7.00
C VAL A 3 -23.21 20.25 6.84
N GLY A 4 -23.68 20.97 5.82
CA GLY A 4 -25.11 21.07 5.53
C GLY A 4 -25.73 19.76 5.04
N VAL A 5 -24.98 18.94 4.33
CA VAL A 5 -25.41 17.59 3.92
C VAL A 5 -25.49 16.66 5.14
N LEU A 6 -24.44 16.64 5.94
CA LEU A 6 -24.40 15.79 7.17
C LEU A 6 -25.52 16.13 8.16
N ARG A 7 -25.81 17.41 8.36
CA ARG A 7 -26.95 17.82 9.21
C ARG A 7 -28.32 17.36 8.70
N ARG A 8 -28.48 17.24 7.38
CA ARG A 8 -29.76 16.73 6.80
C ARG A 8 -29.86 15.22 6.85
N LEU A 9 -28.73 14.54 6.67
CA LEU A 9 -28.67 13.07 6.71
C LEU A 9 -28.75 12.52 8.14
N ASP A 10 -28.30 13.32 9.12
CA ASP A 10 -28.23 12.98 10.53
C ASP A 10 -27.70 11.56 10.80
N PRO A 11 -26.48 11.22 10.30
CA PRO A 11 -25.94 9.88 10.45
C PRO A 11 -25.49 9.61 11.90
N ASP A 12 -25.61 8.37 12.33
CA ASP A 12 -25.19 7.94 13.66
C ASP A 12 -23.65 7.85 13.79
N LEU A 13 -22.96 7.61 12.68
CA LEU A 13 -21.50 7.47 12.61
C LEU A 13 -20.95 8.04 11.30
N LEU A 14 -19.76 8.59 11.35
CA LEU A 14 -18.96 8.93 10.16
C LEU A 14 -17.76 7.99 10.05
N LEU A 15 -17.65 7.29 8.93
CA LEU A 15 -16.45 6.56 8.55
C LEU A 15 -15.76 7.33 7.41
N ILE A 16 -14.58 7.88 7.67
CA ILE A 16 -13.90 8.81 6.77
C ILE A 16 -12.50 8.31 6.46
N ASP A 17 -12.10 8.34 5.18
CA ASP A 17 -10.70 8.08 4.81
C ASP A 17 -9.78 9.11 5.47
N ILE A 18 -8.66 8.65 6.06
CA ILE A 18 -7.72 9.49 6.83
C ILE A 18 -7.12 10.63 6.00
N GLU A 19 -7.06 10.48 4.67
CA GLU A 19 -6.59 11.51 3.76
C GLU A 19 -7.66 12.57 3.42
N ALA A 20 -8.91 12.34 3.75
CA ALA A 20 -10.01 13.29 3.55
C ALA A 20 -10.04 14.38 4.64
N HIS A 21 -8.89 15.00 4.91
CA HIS A 21 -8.66 15.94 6.02
C HIS A 21 -9.69 17.06 6.12
N VAL A 22 -10.16 17.59 5.00
CA VAL A 22 -11.17 18.66 4.97
C VAL A 22 -12.51 18.14 5.50
N ALA A 23 -12.86 16.90 5.20
CA ALA A 23 -14.06 16.27 5.73
C ALA A 23 -13.95 16.02 7.23
N ILE A 24 -12.82 15.46 7.69
CA ILE A 24 -12.55 15.18 9.11
C ILE A 24 -12.62 16.47 9.95
N ILE A 25 -11.88 17.50 9.55
CA ILE A 25 -11.85 18.79 10.26
C ILE A 25 -13.21 19.51 10.14
N GLY A 26 -13.86 19.42 8.99
CA GLY A 26 -15.15 20.08 8.74
C GLY A 26 -16.30 19.47 9.56
N SER A 27 -16.31 18.15 9.72
CA SER A 27 -17.35 17.45 10.49
C SER A 27 -17.13 17.46 12.01
N SER A 28 -15.91 17.75 12.48
CA SER A 28 -15.56 17.70 13.92
C SER A 28 -16.41 18.58 14.83
N GLN A 29 -17.08 19.62 14.27
CA GLN A 29 -17.98 20.51 15.01
C GLN A 29 -19.41 19.96 15.15
N LEU A 30 -19.72 18.84 14.52
CA LEU A 30 -21.09 18.28 14.52
C LEU A 30 -21.37 17.34 15.71
N GLY A 31 -20.32 16.90 16.42
CA GLY A 31 -20.46 15.95 17.52
C GLY A 31 -20.90 14.54 17.09
N ILE A 32 -20.83 14.24 15.79
CA ILE A 32 -21.15 12.91 15.28
C ILE A 32 -19.97 11.99 15.58
N PRO A 33 -20.17 10.80 16.18
CA PRO A 33 -19.12 9.80 16.34
C PRO A 33 -18.40 9.56 15.02
N THR A 34 -17.07 9.50 15.06
CA THR A 34 -16.26 9.43 13.84
C THR A 34 -15.17 8.39 14.01
N ALA A 35 -15.04 7.51 13.04
CA ALA A 35 -13.89 6.63 12.85
C ALA A 35 -13.19 6.95 11.52
N LEU A 36 -11.89 6.70 11.46
CA LEU A 36 -11.09 6.87 10.25
C LEU A 36 -10.74 5.52 9.66
N THR A 37 -10.61 5.47 8.34
CA THR A 37 -10.09 4.29 7.64
C THR A 37 -8.81 4.62 6.91
N THR A 38 -7.89 3.68 6.84
CA THR A 38 -6.62 3.83 6.11
C THR A 38 -6.13 2.48 5.60
N PHE A 39 -5.29 2.51 4.57
CA PHE A 39 -4.49 1.37 4.12
C PHE A 39 -3.03 1.47 4.60
N LEU A 40 -2.66 2.47 5.40
CA LEU A 40 -1.30 2.66 5.88
C LEU A 40 -1.05 1.89 7.17
N PHE A 41 0.20 1.55 7.40
CA PHE A 41 0.71 1.24 8.74
C PHE A 41 0.82 2.51 9.56
N ALA A 42 0.94 2.38 10.88
CA ALA A 42 1.03 3.53 11.77
C ALA A 42 2.30 4.34 11.48
N ILE A 43 2.13 5.65 11.22
CA ILE A 43 3.20 6.54 10.81
C ILE A 43 3.75 7.42 11.93
N GLU A 44 3.20 7.32 13.13
CA GLU A 44 3.68 8.05 14.30
C GLU A 44 5.13 7.67 14.64
N GLN A 45 5.92 8.66 15.06
CA GLN A 45 7.28 8.39 15.49
C GLN A 45 7.30 7.62 16.79
N ARG A 46 7.81 6.38 16.74
CA ARG A 46 7.94 5.49 17.90
C ARG A 46 9.40 5.10 18.11
N PRO A 47 9.85 4.85 19.37
CA PRO A 47 11.19 4.38 19.63
C PRO A 47 11.50 3.08 18.87
N GLY A 48 12.65 3.03 18.19
CA GLY A 48 13.09 1.84 17.45
C GLY A 48 12.32 1.53 16.16
N VAL A 49 11.30 2.31 15.81
CA VAL A 49 10.51 2.11 14.59
C VAL A 49 11.00 3.03 13.48
N PRO A 50 11.27 2.52 12.26
CA PRO A 50 11.66 3.34 11.12
C PRO A 50 10.49 4.19 10.60
N PRO A 51 10.78 5.30 9.90
CA PRO A 51 9.77 5.99 9.11
C PRO A 51 9.10 5.03 8.11
N ILE A 52 7.83 5.30 7.77
CA ILE A 52 7.04 4.43 6.90
C ILE A 52 7.63 4.27 5.48
N ASP A 53 8.43 5.23 5.03
CA ASP A 53 9.11 5.23 3.72
C ASP A 53 10.53 4.64 3.75
N SER A 54 10.96 4.05 4.86
CA SER A 54 12.30 3.51 5.06
C SER A 54 12.41 2.04 4.64
N TRP A 55 13.58 1.68 4.06
CA TRP A 55 13.99 0.30 3.84
C TRP A 55 14.48 -0.41 5.10
N HIS A 56 14.77 0.35 6.17
CA HIS A 56 15.42 -0.18 7.35
C HIS A 56 14.42 -0.88 8.27
N ARG A 57 14.94 -1.86 9.03
CA ARG A 57 14.19 -2.62 10.02
C ARG A 57 14.38 -2.04 11.42
N PRO A 58 13.56 -2.40 12.40
CA PRO A 58 13.65 -1.86 13.77
C PRO A 58 15.02 -1.94 14.43
N ASN A 59 15.78 -2.99 14.17
CA ASN A 59 17.07 -3.24 14.84
C ASN A 59 18.27 -2.46 14.26
N GLU A 60 18.09 -1.71 13.20
CA GLU A 60 19.14 -0.95 12.50
C GLU A 60 19.29 0.46 13.07
N THR A 61 19.58 0.59 14.37
CA THR A 61 19.47 1.85 15.14
C THR A 61 20.25 3.04 14.57
N ALA A 62 21.41 2.85 13.94
CA ALA A 62 22.19 3.94 13.33
C ALA A 62 21.48 4.46 12.07
N ALA A 63 21.00 3.56 11.21
CA ALA A 63 20.25 3.87 10.00
C ALA A 63 18.92 4.57 10.33
N LEU A 64 18.20 4.11 11.37
CA LEU A 64 16.94 4.74 11.81
C LEU A 64 17.15 6.19 12.26
N ARG A 65 18.25 6.49 12.96
CA ARG A 65 18.57 7.88 13.32
C ARG A 65 18.80 8.77 12.10
N ALA A 66 19.47 8.22 11.07
CA ALA A 66 19.70 8.93 9.81
C ALA A 66 18.38 9.19 9.08
N ASP A 67 17.50 8.19 9.00
CA ASP A 67 16.18 8.28 8.36
C ASP A 67 15.28 9.32 9.05
N TRP A 68 15.15 9.29 10.36
CA TRP A 68 14.39 10.30 11.10
C TRP A 68 15.00 11.69 10.97
N THR A 69 16.32 11.80 10.81
CA THR A 69 16.99 13.08 10.52
C THR A 69 16.64 13.57 9.13
N ARG A 70 16.62 12.68 8.12
CA ARG A 70 16.16 12.97 6.74
C ARG A 70 14.72 13.49 6.76
N VAL A 71 13.79 12.74 7.35
CA VAL A 71 12.38 13.12 7.43
C VAL A 71 12.20 14.51 8.06
N ARG A 72 12.88 14.78 9.18
CA ARG A 72 12.84 16.11 9.83
C ARG A 72 13.44 17.20 8.96
N SER A 73 14.53 16.92 8.22
CA SER A 73 15.17 17.88 7.33
C SER A 73 14.30 18.24 6.15
N ASP A 74 13.64 17.24 5.54
CA ASP A 74 12.73 17.43 4.40
C ASP A 74 11.49 18.23 4.79
N SER A 75 10.93 17.97 5.96
CA SER A 75 9.85 18.77 6.53
C SER A 75 10.26 20.23 6.75
N ARG A 76 11.49 20.46 7.28
CA ARG A 76 12.05 21.83 7.46
C ARG A 76 12.31 22.52 6.13
N ARG A 77 12.86 21.81 5.13
CA ARG A 77 13.11 22.33 3.77
C ARG A 77 11.81 22.75 3.11
N ALA A 78 10.77 21.90 3.16
CA ALA A 78 9.47 22.21 2.63
C ALA A 78 8.84 23.44 3.31
N THR A 79 9.01 23.58 4.64
CA THR A 79 8.57 24.76 5.40
C THR A 79 9.34 26.02 5.02
N ARG A 80 10.66 25.92 4.79
CA ARG A 80 11.51 27.07 4.34
C ARG A 80 11.14 27.50 2.92
N ARG A 81 11.04 26.57 1.96
CA ARG A 81 10.61 26.88 0.58
C ARG A 81 9.30 27.67 0.57
N ARG A 82 8.35 27.29 1.42
CA ARG A 82 7.08 27.99 1.59
C ARG A 82 7.23 29.44 2.09
N ARG A 83 8.14 29.70 3.05
CA ARG A 83 8.41 31.07 3.55
C ARG A 83 8.96 31.96 2.43
N TRP A 84 9.72 31.38 1.51
CA TRP A 84 10.32 32.09 0.38
C TRP A 84 9.31 32.32 -0.76
N SER A 85 8.44 31.32 -1.06
CA SER A 85 7.39 31.47 -2.06
C SER A 85 6.36 32.57 -1.69
N ARG A 86 6.03 32.66 -0.40
CA ARG A 86 5.14 33.76 0.10
C ARG A 86 5.73 35.16 -0.04
N ARG A 87 7.04 35.30 -0.21
CA ARG A 87 7.73 36.56 -0.42
C ARG A 87 7.90 36.91 -1.91
N GLY A 88 7.24 36.20 -2.81
CA GLY A 88 7.29 36.47 -4.27
C GLY A 88 8.62 36.10 -4.93
N LEU A 89 9.55 35.44 -4.20
CA LEU A 89 10.92 35.17 -4.68
C LEU A 89 11.07 33.82 -5.40
N ILE A 90 10.03 32.98 -5.46
CA ILE A 90 10.12 31.61 -6.00
C ILE A 90 9.16 31.30 -7.16
N ASP A 91 8.32 32.22 -7.60
CA ASP A 91 7.56 32.03 -8.84
C ASP A 91 8.45 31.85 -10.09
N LEU A 92 9.76 32.06 -9.93
CA LEU A 92 10.78 31.87 -10.97
C LEU A 92 11.28 30.43 -11.12
N PHE A 93 10.95 29.47 -10.19
CA PHE A 93 11.60 28.15 -10.14
C PHE A 93 10.67 26.93 -10.08
N GLY A 94 9.47 27.02 -10.64
CA GLY A 94 8.59 25.89 -10.84
C GLY A 94 7.49 25.67 -9.80
N PRO A 95 6.56 24.75 -10.04
CA PRO A 95 5.33 24.63 -9.27
C PRO A 95 5.60 24.32 -7.80
N VAL A 96 4.95 25.09 -6.93
CA VAL A 96 4.92 24.85 -5.47
C VAL A 96 4.42 23.42 -5.23
N SER A 97 5.17 22.63 -4.48
CA SER A 97 4.79 21.25 -4.23
C SER A 97 3.38 21.17 -3.63
N TYR A 98 2.59 20.24 -4.14
CA TYR A 98 1.18 19.99 -3.77
C TYR A 98 0.94 19.95 -2.24
N GLY A 99 1.92 19.49 -1.46
CA GLY A 99 1.85 19.42 0.00
C GLY A 99 1.82 20.76 0.75
N THR A 100 2.40 21.84 0.21
CA THR A 100 2.44 23.14 0.89
C THR A 100 1.14 23.92 0.75
N THR A 101 0.50 23.84 -0.39
CA THR A 101 -0.83 24.43 -0.64
C THR A 101 -1.93 23.74 0.17
N SER A 102 -1.84 22.42 0.31
CA SER A 102 -2.79 21.64 1.12
C SER A 102 -2.78 22.04 2.60
N ARG A 103 -1.59 22.26 3.20
CA ARG A 103 -1.49 22.64 4.63
C ARG A 103 -2.10 24.02 4.91
N ASP A 104 -2.03 24.95 3.99
CA ASP A 104 -2.67 26.28 4.16
C ASP A 104 -4.18 26.19 4.01
N ALA A 105 -4.66 25.35 3.11
CA ALA A 105 -6.08 25.04 3.00
C ALA A 105 -6.59 24.41 4.30
N LEU A 106 -5.88 23.40 4.85
CA LEU A 106 -6.23 22.77 6.11
C LEU A 106 -6.26 23.76 7.28
N ARG A 107 -5.25 24.63 7.40
CA ARG A 107 -5.23 25.69 8.42
C ARG A 107 -6.39 26.68 8.27
N SER A 108 -6.79 26.97 7.04
CA SER A 108 -7.96 27.83 6.79
C SER A 108 -9.25 27.16 7.23
N VAL A 109 -9.43 25.88 6.93
CA VAL A 109 -10.59 25.10 7.40
C VAL A 109 -10.57 25.01 8.93
N ALA A 110 -9.45 24.62 9.53
CA ALA A 110 -9.30 24.49 10.97
C ALA A 110 -9.64 25.77 11.73
N ARG A 111 -9.18 26.94 11.24
CA ARG A 111 -9.55 28.23 11.83
C ARG A 111 -11.05 28.54 11.76
N ARG A 112 -11.71 28.17 10.65
CA ARG A 112 -13.14 28.42 10.46
C ARG A 112 -14.00 27.48 11.33
N THR A 113 -13.52 26.31 11.64
CA THR A 113 -14.23 25.30 12.45
C THR A 113 -13.84 25.33 13.93
N GLY A 114 -12.84 26.15 14.34
CA GLY A 114 -12.31 26.14 15.68
C GLY A 114 -11.46 24.88 16.00
N PHE A 115 -11.03 24.12 14.98
CA PHE A 115 -10.28 22.89 15.18
C PHE A 115 -8.80 23.22 15.46
N ASP A 116 -8.27 22.75 16.61
CA ASP A 116 -6.85 22.87 16.93
C ASP A 116 -6.02 21.82 16.19
N LEU A 117 -5.50 22.22 15.01
CA LEU A 117 -4.74 21.34 14.14
C LEU A 117 -3.44 20.84 14.80
N ASN A 118 -2.84 21.63 15.67
CA ASN A 118 -1.55 21.26 16.28
C ASN A 118 -1.72 20.30 17.46
N ALA A 119 -2.75 20.50 18.27
CA ALA A 119 -3.03 19.65 19.42
C ALA A 119 -3.70 18.33 19.04
N ARG A 120 -4.44 18.30 17.92
CA ARG A 120 -5.30 17.17 17.55
C ARG A 120 -4.80 16.35 16.35
N THR A 121 -3.61 16.66 15.81
CA THR A 121 -3.08 15.91 14.66
C THR A 121 -1.61 15.59 14.81
N ASP A 122 -1.20 14.41 14.33
CA ASP A 122 0.20 14.04 14.16
C ASP A 122 0.67 14.38 12.73
N THR A 123 1.76 15.14 12.65
CA THR A 123 2.46 15.50 11.41
C THR A 123 3.95 15.20 11.49
N SER A 124 4.34 14.19 12.28
CA SER A 124 5.73 13.86 12.56
C SER A 124 6.53 13.43 11.33
N GLN A 125 5.92 12.70 10.42
CA GLN A 125 6.56 12.23 9.20
C GLN A 125 6.23 13.10 7.98
N TRP A 126 4.95 13.41 7.78
CA TRP A 126 4.48 14.13 6.60
C TRP A 126 3.86 15.48 6.94
N LEU A 127 3.86 16.39 6.00
CA LEU A 127 3.24 17.71 6.18
C LEU A 127 1.71 17.67 6.30
N ARG A 128 1.08 16.55 5.94
CA ARG A 128 -0.34 16.29 6.13
C ARG A 128 -0.54 15.45 7.40
N PRO A 129 -1.64 15.66 8.14
CA PRO A 129 -1.96 14.78 9.25
C PRO A 129 -2.18 13.35 8.78
N HIS A 130 -1.69 12.37 9.54
CA HIS A 130 -2.00 10.97 9.34
C HIS A 130 -2.40 10.29 10.66
N GLY A 131 -2.74 11.10 11.66
CA GLY A 131 -3.31 10.69 12.92
C GLY A 131 -4.10 11.85 13.50
N TYR A 132 -5.21 11.54 14.11
CA TYR A 132 -6.10 12.47 14.80
C TYR A 132 -6.30 11.95 16.21
N THR A 133 -5.85 12.71 17.21
CA THR A 133 -5.88 12.30 18.62
C THR A 133 -7.31 12.01 19.08
N GLY A 134 -7.51 10.84 19.68
CA GLY A 134 -8.80 10.41 20.20
C GLY A 134 -9.83 10.09 19.12
N VAL A 135 -9.39 9.78 17.89
CA VAL A 135 -10.27 9.31 16.81
C VAL A 135 -9.80 7.92 16.39
N PRO A 136 -10.64 6.89 16.52
CA PRO A 136 -10.28 5.54 16.12
C PRO A 136 -9.90 5.46 14.63
N VAL A 137 -8.81 4.74 14.34
CA VAL A 137 -8.30 4.52 12.98
C VAL A 137 -8.33 3.02 12.68
N LEU A 138 -9.12 2.63 11.69
CA LEU A 138 -9.17 1.27 11.18
C LEU A 138 -8.18 1.14 10.01
N THR A 139 -7.10 0.41 10.22
CA THR A 139 -6.18 0.09 9.11
C THR A 139 -6.51 -1.27 8.51
N THR A 140 -6.59 -1.33 7.18
CA THR A 140 -6.83 -2.57 6.44
C THR A 140 -5.62 -3.50 6.40
N ASN A 141 -4.52 -3.14 7.04
CA ASN A 141 -3.32 -3.96 7.15
C ASN A 141 -3.42 -5.00 8.28
N VAL A 142 -2.53 -5.97 8.24
CA VAL A 142 -2.39 -6.99 9.28
C VAL A 142 -1.47 -6.50 10.40
N ARG A 143 -1.83 -6.81 11.66
CA ARG A 143 -1.09 -6.36 12.86
C ARG A 143 0.33 -6.92 12.92
N GLU A 144 0.52 -8.12 12.43
CA GLU A 144 1.78 -8.88 12.47
C GLU A 144 2.88 -8.24 11.62
N LEU A 145 2.53 -7.39 10.67
CA LEU A 145 3.50 -6.62 9.87
C LEU A 145 3.80 -5.25 10.46
N GLU A 146 3.15 -4.84 11.56
CA GLU A 146 3.48 -3.57 12.19
C GLU A 146 4.77 -3.67 13.00
N PHE A 147 5.67 -2.73 12.81
CA PHE A 147 6.92 -2.68 13.56
C PHE A 147 6.73 -2.16 15.00
N GLY A 148 7.39 -2.83 15.95
CA GLY A 148 7.39 -2.47 17.37
C GLY A 148 6.12 -2.92 18.11
N ASP A 149 6.02 -2.53 19.39
CA ASP A 149 5.02 -3.03 20.35
C ASP A 149 3.60 -2.47 20.15
N GLY A 150 3.35 -1.82 19.05
CA GLY A 150 2.04 -1.32 18.66
C GLY A 150 2.01 0.19 18.39
N ALA A 151 1.04 0.55 17.59
CA ALA A 151 0.63 1.91 17.37
C ALA A 151 -0.11 2.48 18.61
N SER A 152 -0.50 3.74 18.54
CA SER A 152 -1.47 4.34 19.48
C SER A 152 -2.67 3.41 19.72
N PRO A 153 -3.27 3.40 20.92
CA PRO A 153 -4.47 2.61 21.19
C PRO A 153 -5.64 2.94 20.25
N ASP A 154 -5.61 4.10 19.59
CA ASP A 154 -6.61 4.48 18.61
C ASP A 154 -6.49 3.70 17.27
N TRP A 155 -5.40 2.92 17.05
CA TRP A 155 -5.19 2.16 15.82
C TRP A 155 -5.69 0.72 15.95
N HIS A 156 -6.63 0.36 15.09
CA HIS A 156 -7.25 -0.97 15.00
C HIS A 156 -6.87 -1.64 13.68
N TYR A 157 -6.20 -2.79 13.77
CA TYR A 157 -5.79 -3.59 12.60
C TYR A 157 -6.92 -4.54 12.25
N VAL A 158 -7.60 -4.26 11.16
CA VAL A 158 -8.79 -5.00 10.72
C VAL A 158 -8.57 -5.81 9.44
N GLY A 159 -7.34 -5.77 8.91
CA GLY A 159 -6.97 -6.48 7.69
C GLY A 159 -6.59 -7.96 7.88
N PRO A 160 -6.38 -8.66 6.76
CA PRO A 160 -6.55 -8.13 5.41
C PRO A 160 -8.02 -8.02 5.02
N MET A 161 -8.45 -6.87 4.50
CA MET A 161 -9.80 -6.69 3.97
C MET A 161 -9.81 -6.93 2.46
N VAL A 162 -9.83 -8.19 2.08
CA VAL A 162 -9.79 -8.63 0.68
C VAL A 162 -11.09 -9.32 0.30
N HIS A 163 -11.77 -8.80 -0.71
CA HIS A 163 -12.92 -9.47 -1.30
C HIS A 163 -12.44 -10.53 -2.31
N THR A 164 -12.20 -11.74 -1.82
CA THR A 164 -11.63 -12.85 -2.60
C THR A 164 -12.54 -13.35 -3.72
N ALA A 165 -13.85 -13.05 -3.66
CA ALA A 165 -14.82 -13.34 -4.72
C ALA A 165 -15.06 -12.15 -5.66
N ARG A 166 -14.21 -11.09 -5.63
CA ARG A 166 -14.32 -9.95 -6.53
C ARG A 166 -14.11 -10.40 -7.97
N HIS A 167 -15.03 -10.00 -8.85
CA HIS A 167 -14.87 -10.15 -10.30
C HIS A 167 -14.51 -8.79 -10.90
N ASP A 168 -13.35 -8.71 -11.54
CA ASP A 168 -12.90 -7.50 -12.22
C ASP A 168 -13.60 -7.37 -13.58
N ALA A 169 -14.74 -6.67 -13.60
CA ALA A 169 -15.54 -6.47 -14.82
C ALA A 169 -14.77 -5.76 -15.96
N ALA A 170 -13.69 -5.06 -15.63
CA ALA A 170 -12.79 -4.40 -16.59
C ALA A 170 -11.64 -5.31 -17.06
N ALA A 171 -11.57 -6.58 -16.62
CA ALA A 171 -10.48 -7.48 -16.98
C ALA A 171 -10.49 -7.74 -18.50
N SER A 172 -9.44 -7.23 -19.16
CA SER A 172 -9.13 -7.55 -20.56
C SER A 172 -8.22 -8.77 -20.58
N GLY A 173 -8.48 -9.72 -21.47
CA GLY A 173 -7.67 -10.95 -21.54
C GLY A 173 -8.15 -12.06 -20.58
N THR A 174 -9.39 -11.97 -20.10
CA THR A 174 -9.98 -13.02 -19.27
C THR A 174 -10.04 -14.36 -20.01
N ASP A 175 -10.27 -14.35 -21.32
CA ASP A 175 -10.27 -15.56 -22.14
C ASP A 175 -8.85 -16.11 -22.34
N ASP A 176 -7.84 -15.24 -22.53
CA ASP A 176 -6.44 -15.63 -22.59
C ASP A 176 -5.95 -16.22 -21.27
N TRP A 177 -6.36 -15.63 -20.15
CA TRP A 177 -6.09 -16.15 -18.81
C TRP A 177 -6.73 -17.52 -18.61
N ARG A 178 -8.01 -17.69 -18.96
CA ARG A 178 -8.69 -18.98 -18.89
C ARG A 178 -8.06 -20.04 -19.77
N ALA A 179 -7.63 -19.67 -20.99
CA ALA A 179 -6.89 -20.55 -21.89
C ALA A 179 -5.53 -20.96 -21.31
N LEU A 180 -4.79 -20.02 -20.67
CA LEU A 180 -3.56 -20.33 -19.95
C LEU A 180 -3.82 -21.30 -18.79
N LEU A 181 -4.83 -21.03 -17.97
CA LEU A 181 -5.21 -21.87 -16.83
C LEU A 181 -5.62 -23.28 -17.30
N HIS A 182 -6.37 -23.38 -18.40
CA HIS A 182 -6.74 -24.67 -18.98
C HIS A 182 -5.52 -25.46 -19.45
N ARG A 183 -4.56 -24.82 -20.16
CA ARG A 183 -3.30 -25.46 -20.58
C ARG A 183 -2.46 -25.93 -19.38
N ARG A 184 -2.40 -25.14 -18.30
CA ARG A 184 -1.70 -25.51 -17.06
C ARG A 184 -2.26 -26.77 -16.43
N ARG A 185 -3.59 -26.88 -16.36
CA ARG A 185 -4.28 -28.05 -15.79
C ARG A 185 -4.07 -29.33 -16.59
N GLN A 186 -3.75 -29.21 -17.87
CA GLN A 186 -3.46 -30.35 -18.74
C GLN A 186 -1.98 -30.78 -18.79
N ARG A 187 -1.08 -29.89 -18.37
CA ARG A 187 0.37 -30.15 -18.32
C ARG A 187 0.80 -30.41 -16.87
N SER A 188 1.99 -31.00 -16.71
CA SER A 188 2.62 -31.06 -15.36
C SER A 188 2.61 -29.66 -14.74
N HIS A 189 2.24 -29.56 -13.47
CA HIS A 189 2.08 -28.30 -12.75
C HIS A 189 3.34 -27.44 -12.84
N ARG A 190 3.30 -26.39 -13.68
CA ARG A 190 4.36 -25.40 -13.80
C ARG A 190 4.09 -24.29 -12.81
N PRO A 191 5.10 -23.79 -12.08
CA PRO A 191 4.92 -22.64 -11.21
C PRO A 191 4.36 -21.44 -11.98
N LEU A 192 3.39 -20.73 -11.37
CA LEU A 192 2.81 -19.51 -11.89
C LEU A 192 3.31 -18.31 -11.11
N VAL A 193 3.91 -17.36 -11.80
CA VAL A 193 4.27 -16.06 -11.28
C VAL A 193 3.27 -15.02 -11.76
N TYR A 194 2.75 -14.22 -10.84
CA TYR A 194 1.93 -13.05 -11.16
C TYR A 194 2.77 -11.79 -11.03
N CYS A 195 2.68 -10.84 -11.98
CA CYS A 195 3.35 -9.54 -11.91
C CYS A 195 2.35 -8.41 -12.05
N SER A 196 2.31 -7.49 -11.08
CA SER A 196 1.54 -6.25 -11.17
C SER A 196 2.25 -5.11 -10.44
N LEU A 197 2.52 -4.03 -11.15
CA LEU A 197 3.17 -2.83 -10.61
C LEU A 197 2.17 -1.73 -10.24
N GLY A 198 0.88 -2.09 -10.06
CA GLY A 198 -0.18 -1.19 -9.68
C GLY A 198 -0.85 -0.47 -10.85
N SER A 199 -1.92 0.28 -10.54
CA SER A 199 -2.76 0.98 -11.52
C SER A 199 -2.63 2.50 -11.47
N TYR A 200 -2.01 3.05 -10.43
CA TYR A 200 -1.96 4.50 -10.20
C TYR A 200 -0.85 5.20 -11.00
N TRP A 201 0.33 4.58 -11.10
CA TRP A 201 1.48 5.10 -11.84
C TRP A 201 1.62 4.38 -13.17
N THR A 202 2.24 5.05 -14.15
CA THR A 202 2.63 4.40 -15.41
C THR A 202 3.56 3.23 -15.09
N ALA A 203 3.21 2.04 -15.56
CA ALA A 203 4.06 0.87 -15.39
C ALA A 203 5.50 1.17 -15.86
N ASP A 204 6.50 0.85 -15.03
CA ASP A 204 7.90 0.91 -15.43
C ASP A 204 8.15 -0.17 -16.49
N VAL A 205 8.09 0.24 -17.75
CA VAL A 205 8.31 -0.67 -18.91
C VAL A 205 9.70 -1.31 -18.84
N GLY A 206 10.70 -0.58 -18.31
CA GLY A 206 12.05 -1.10 -18.14
C GLY A 206 12.09 -2.26 -17.14
N LEU A 207 11.43 -2.13 -15.99
CA LEU A 207 11.31 -3.21 -15.02
C LEU A 207 10.51 -4.39 -15.60
N LEU A 208 9.38 -4.12 -16.26
CA LEU A 208 8.57 -5.19 -16.86
C LEU A 208 9.33 -5.97 -17.93
N ARG A 209 10.17 -5.33 -18.75
CA ARG A 209 11.04 -6.03 -19.69
C ARG A 209 12.05 -6.92 -18.97
N ARG A 210 12.68 -6.46 -17.90
CA ARG A 210 13.58 -7.30 -17.08
C ARG A 210 12.86 -8.49 -16.46
N VAL A 211 11.59 -8.35 -16.10
CA VAL A 211 10.74 -9.46 -15.62
C VAL A 211 10.47 -10.45 -16.76
N VAL A 212 10.16 -9.98 -17.97
CA VAL A 212 10.01 -10.82 -19.17
C VAL A 212 11.30 -11.55 -19.49
N ASP A 213 12.46 -10.85 -19.44
CA ASP A 213 13.78 -11.44 -19.68
C ASP A 213 14.11 -12.53 -18.63
N ALA A 214 13.72 -12.36 -17.40
CA ALA A 214 13.85 -13.39 -16.35
C ALA A 214 13.01 -14.64 -16.68
N ALA A 215 11.74 -14.44 -17.07
CA ALA A 215 10.84 -15.53 -17.45
C ALA A 215 11.27 -16.25 -18.74
N ALA A 216 11.88 -15.53 -19.69
CA ALA A 216 12.41 -16.11 -20.93
C ALA A 216 13.51 -17.15 -20.68
N ARG A 217 14.30 -16.99 -19.61
CA ARG A 217 15.33 -17.97 -19.20
C ARG A 217 14.78 -19.16 -18.43
N ARG A 218 13.52 -19.09 -18.02
CA ARG A 218 12.83 -20.11 -17.24
C ARG A 218 11.55 -20.58 -17.94
N PRO A 219 11.69 -21.33 -19.04
CA PRO A 219 10.54 -21.84 -19.77
C PRO A 219 9.71 -22.86 -18.97
N ASP A 220 10.21 -23.29 -17.82
CA ASP A 220 9.54 -24.13 -16.84
C ASP A 220 8.56 -23.34 -15.91
N TRP A 221 8.52 -22.02 -15.96
CA TRP A 221 7.53 -21.17 -15.28
C TRP A 221 6.49 -20.62 -16.24
N ASP A 222 5.33 -20.25 -15.74
CA ASP A 222 4.36 -19.40 -16.43
C ASP A 222 4.33 -18.02 -15.74
N LEU A 223 4.27 -16.95 -16.52
CA LEU A 223 4.20 -15.57 -16.04
C LEU A 223 2.95 -14.88 -16.57
N VAL A 224 2.17 -14.27 -15.67
CA VAL A 224 1.06 -13.36 -16.02
C VAL A 224 1.39 -11.96 -15.58
N ILE A 225 1.34 -10.99 -16.50
CA ILE A 225 1.61 -9.57 -16.25
C ILE A 225 0.31 -8.77 -16.40
N GLY A 226 -0.13 -8.11 -15.33
CA GLY A 226 -1.18 -7.09 -15.36
C GLY A 226 -0.60 -5.69 -15.48
N LEU A 227 -0.92 -4.97 -16.58
CA LEU A 227 -0.36 -3.65 -16.90
C LEU A 227 -1.10 -2.48 -16.22
N GLY A 228 -2.05 -2.75 -15.32
CA GLY A 228 -2.77 -1.73 -14.56
C GLY A 228 -3.64 -0.78 -15.38
N GLY A 229 -4.09 -1.20 -16.58
CA GLY A 229 -5.00 -0.44 -17.45
C GLY A 229 -4.34 0.67 -18.29
N ARG A 230 -3.10 1.07 -17.98
CA ARG A 230 -2.41 2.19 -18.65
C ARG A 230 -1.32 1.74 -19.63
N GLY A 231 -0.82 0.52 -19.48
CA GLY A 231 0.17 -0.08 -20.37
C GLY A 231 -0.45 -0.77 -21.58
N ALA A 232 0.32 -0.92 -22.65
CA ALA A 232 -0.02 -1.75 -23.80
C ALA A 232 0.93 -2.96 -23.83
N PRO A 233 0.44 -4.19 -24.04
CA PRO A 233 1.29 -5.38 -24.12
C PRO A 233 2.41 -5.25 -25.15
N ASP A 234 2.13 -4.62 -26.29
CA ASP A 234 3.10 -4.39 -27.37
C ASP A 234 4.33 -3.56 -26.93
N ALA A 235 4.20 -2.76 -25.87
CA ALA A 235 5.33 -2.02 -25.31
C ALA A 235 6.42 -2.92 -24.71
N LEU A 236 6.11 -4.19 -24.42
CA LEU A 236 7.05 -5.17 -23.89
C LEU A 236 7.85 -5.86 -25.01
N GLY A 237 7.47 -5.71 -26.27
CA GLY A 237 8.07 -6.41 -27.42
C GLY A 237 7.51 -7.82 -27.59
N ALA A 238 8.28 -8.69 -28.29
CA ALA A 238 7.91 -10.10 -28.46
C ALA A 238 7.96 -10.83 -27.10
N LEU A 239 6.86 -11.48 -26.75
CA LEU A 239 6.75 -12.25 -25.51
C LEU A 239 7.09 -13.73 -25.75
N PRO A 240 7.81 -14.38 -24.81
CA PRO A 240 7.97 -15.84 -24.80
C PRO A 240 6.62 -16.56 -24.64
N GLU A 241 6.53 -17.82 -25.06
CA GLU A 241 5.29 -18.62 -24.97
C GLU A 241 4.76 -18.82 -23.55
N ASN A 242 5.65 -18.71 -22.56
CA ASN A 242 5.32 -18.85 -21.14
C ASN A 242 4.93 -17.50 -20.49
N VAL A 243 4.81 -16.42 -21.25
CA VAL A 243 4.46 -15.09 -20.74
C VAL A 243 3.15 -14.60 -21.34
N LEU A 244 2.20 -14.27 -20.50
CA LEU A 244 0.95 -13.60 -20.85
C LEU A 244 0.96 -12.18 -20.26
N ALA A 245 0.92 -11.16 -21.11
CA ALA A 245 0.73 -9.78 -20.68
C ALA A 245 -0.63 -9.26 -21.12
N VAL A 246 -1.39 -8.72 -20.17
CA VAL A 246 -2.74 -8.17 -20.41
C VAL A 246 -2.86 -6.77 -19.86
N ARG A 247 -3.69 -5.95 -20.50
CA ARG A 247 -3.90 -4.58 -20.04
C ARG A 247 -4.43 -4.54 -18.61
N TRP A 248 -5.37 -5.43 -18.28
CA TRP A 248 -5.96 -5.57 -16.96
C TRP A 248 -6.17 -7.04 -16.63
N ALA A 249 -5.38 -7.57 -15.71
CA ALA A 249 -5.51 -8.94 -15.25
C ALA A 249 -6.63 -9.06 -14.19
N PRO A 250 -7.35 -10.19 -14.15
CA PRO A 250 -8.26 -10.49 -13.03
C PRO A 250 -7.41 -10.91 -11.81
N GLN A 251 -6.84 -9.94 -11.12
CA GLN A 251 -5.78 -10.12 -10.11
C GLN A 251 -6.13 -11.15 -9.04
N VAL A 252 -7.35 -11.11 -8.52
CA VAL A 252 -7.81 -12.04 -7.48
C VAL A 252 -7.86 -13.49 -8.00
N GLU A 253 -8.34 -13.68 -9.25
CA GLU A 253 -8.39 -15.01 -9.87
C GLU A 253 -6.99 -15.54 -10.17
N VAL A 254 -6.06 -14.65 -10.58
CA VAL A 254 -4.67 -15.04 -10.87
C VAL A 254 -3.93 -15.37 -9.58
N LEU A 255 -4.09 -14.56 -8.51
CA LEU A 255 -3.46 -14.81 -7.21
C LEU A 255 -3.95 -16.11 -6.56
N ALA A 256 -5.21 -16.50 -6.80
CA ALA A 256 -5.72 -17.78 -6.31
C ALA A 256 -4.99 -19.02 -6.89
N GLU A 257 -4.30 -18.86 -8.00
CA GLU A 257 -3.56 -19.92 -8.71
C GLU A 257 -2.04 -19.67 -8.74
N ALA A 258 -1.58 -18.51 -8.23
CA ALA A 258 -0.16 -18.11 -8.29
C ALA A 258 0.65 -18.76 -7.17
N ASP A 259 1.88 -19.15 -7.52
CA ASP A 259 2.87 -19.71 -6.58
C ASP A 259 3.83 -18.61 -6.06
N ALA A 260 3.98 -17.51 -6.80
CA ALA A 260 4.70 -16.30 -6.36
C ALA A 260 4.16 -15.05 -7.06
N ALA A 261 4.40 -13.87 -6.50
CA ALA A 261 4.02 -12.61 -7.11
C ALA A 261 5.18 -11.61 -7.17
N ILE A 262 5.20 -10.75 -8.21
CA ILE A 262 6.04 -9.56 -8.28
C ILE A 262 5.12 -8.35 -8.12
N VAL A 263 5.37 -7.54 -7.09
CA VAL A 263 4.56 -6.38 -6.75
C VAL A 263 5.43 -5.14 -6.52
N HIS A 264 4.84 -3.94 -6.62
CA HIS A 264 5.57 -2.68 -6.40
C HIS A 264 5.63 -2.23 -4.92
N GLY A 265 5.01 -2.99 -4.01
CA GLY A 265 4.91 -2.61 -2.59
C GLY A 265 3.70 -1.73 -2.27
N GLY A 266 2.59 -1.85 -3.01
CA GLY A 266 1.32 -1.24 -2.65
C GLY A 266 0.55 -2.10 -1.64
N ASN A 267 -0.09 -1.46 -0.65
CA ASN A 267 -0.81 -2.15 0.43
C ASN A 267 -1.93 -3.08 -0.07
N ALA A 268 -2.65 -2.72 -1.13
CA ALA A 268 -3.69 -3.59 -1.68
C ALA A 268 -3.10 -4.92 -2.17
N SER A 269 -2.01 -4.88 -2.95
CA SER A 269 -1.34 -6.08 -3.45
C SER A 269 -0.70 -6.89 -2.31
N LEU A 270 -0.12 -6.23 -1.29
CA LEU A 270 0.37 -6.90 -0.08
C LEU A 270 -0.74 -7.72 0.59
N ASN A 271 -1.87 -7.08 0.88
CA ASN A 271 -2.99 -7.72 1.56
C ASN A 271 -3.61 -8.85 0.72
N GLU A 272 -3.69 -8.68 -0.60
CA GLU A 272 -4.17 -9.74 -1.49
C GLU A 272 -3.18 -10.92 -1.53
N CYS A 273 -1.87 -10.70 -1.62
CA CYS A 273 -0.88 -11.78 -1.54
C CYS A 273 -0.98 -12.54 -0.21
N ILE A 274 -1.15 -11.83 0.93
CA ILE A 274 -1.38 -12.47 2.24
C ILE A 274 -2.65 -13.30 2.23
N ALA A 275 -3.77 -12.75 1.75
CA ALA A 275 -5.06 -13.43 1.74
C ALA A 275 -5.04 -14.72 0.91
N PHE A 276 -4.23 -14.78 -0.15
CA PHE A 276 -4.07 -15.97 -0.97
C PHE A 276 -2.88 -16.85 -0.57
N GLY A 277 -2.02 -16.40 0.36
CA GLY A 277 -0.84 -17.14 0.79
C GLY A 277 0.26 -17.19 -0.28
N VAL A 278 0.41 -16.12 -1.08
CA VAL A 278 1.34 -16.03 -2.21
C VAL A 278 2.59 -15.24 -1.78
N PRO A 279 3.78 -15.87 -1.68
CA PRO A 279 5.02 -15.17 -1.37
C PRO A 279 5.38 -14.18 -2.47
N MET A 280 6.08 -13.08 -2.12
CA MET A 280 6.21 -11.99 -3.07
C MET A 280 7.63 -11.44 -3.21
N LEU A 281 7.98 -11.01 -4.43
CA LEU A 281 9.12 -10.16 -4.72
C LEU A 281 8.63 -8.71 -4.83
N VAL A 282 9.02 -7.86 -3.89
CA VAL A 282 8.67 -6.44 -3.91
C VAL A 282 9.70 -5.66 -4.71
N CYS A 283 9.29 -5.10 -5.85
CA CYS A 283 10.10 -4.19 -6.66
C CYS A 283 9.64 -2.74 -6.43
N SER A 284 10.08 -2.15 -5.31
CA SER A 284 9.66 -0.79 -4.92
C SER A 284 10.12 0.27 -5.91
N THR A 285 9.29 1.26 -6.18
CA THR A 285 9.66 2.47 -6.93
C THR A 285 10.17 3.59 -6.03
N GLY A 286 10.17 3.40 -4.71
CA GLY A 286 10.57 4.38 -3.71
C GLY A 286 9.50 5.44 -3.39
N HIS A 287 8.27 5.27 -3.90
CA HIS A 287 7.18 6.18 -3.63
C HIS A 287 6.45 5.86 -2.32
N LEU A 288 6.13 6.92 -1.56
CA LEU A 288 5.33 6.85 -0.32
C LEU A 288 5.87 5.79 0.66
N ASP A 289 5.06 4.79 0.96
CA ASP A 289 5.28 3.71 1.93
C ASP A 289 5.86 2.42 1.33
N GLN A 290 6.11 2.39 0.02
CA GLN A 290 6.53 1.16 -0.68
C GLN A 290 7.83 0.56 -0.12
N ASN A 291 8.81 1.41 0.27
CA ASN A 291 10.04 0.94 0.90
C ASN A 291 9.76 0.32 2.27
N GLY A 292 8.88 0.92 3.04
CA GLY A 292 8.49 0.39 4.35
C GLY A 292 7.70 -0.91 4.26
N ILE A 293 6.92 -1.09 3.19
CA ILE A 293 6.27 -2.38 2.89
C ILE A 293 7.32 -3.42 2.52
N ALA A 294 8.28 -3.07 1.66
CA ALA A 294 9.38 -3.94 1.28
C ALA A 294 10.15 -4.44 2.52
N ALA A 295 10.48 -3.53 3.45
CA ALA A 295 11.15 -3.87 4.70
C ALA A 295 10.32 -4.84 5.57
N ARG A 296 8.99 -4.64 5.65
CA ARG A 296 8.08 -5.52 6.40
C ARG A 296 7.94 -6.92 5.79
N VAL A 297 7.88 -6.99 4.46
CA VAL A 297 7.83 -8.26 3.72
C VAL A 297 9.07 -9.11 4.00
N GLU A 298 10.26 -8.49 3.98
CA GLU A 298 11.50 -9.20 4.30
C GLU A 298 11.63 -9.55 5.78
N ASP A 299 11.25 -8.64 6.68
CA ASP A 299 11.32 -8.87 8.13
C ASP A 299 10.41 -10.02 8.56
N ALA A 300 9.23 -10.11 7.96
CA ALA A 300 8.28 -11.20 8.19
C ALA A 300 8.63 -12.50 7.44
N GLY A 301 9.69 -12.52 6.62
CA GLY A 301 10.09 -13.72 5.88
C GLY A 301 9.13 -14.17 4.77
N ILE A 302 8.15 -13.34 4.40
CA ILE A 302 7.12 -13.66 3.42
C ILE A 302 7.49 -13.28 1.98
N GLY A 303 8.71 -12.77 1.77
CA GLY A 303 9.18 -12.37 0.46
C GLY A 303 10.57 -11.77 0.46
N LEU A 304 10.95 -11.23 -0.69
CA LEU A 304 12.22 -10.56 -0.97
C LEU A 304 11.95 -9.18 -1.56
N SER A 305 12.94 -8.28 -1.57
CA SER A 305 12.71 -6.94 -2.08
C SER A 305 13.91 -6.29 -2.77
N HIS A 306 13.62 -5.41 -3.73
CA HIS A 306 14.60 -4.59 -4.45
C HIS A 306 14.01 -3.23 -4.84
N LEU A 307 14.92 -2.28 -5.17
CA LEU A 307 14.54 -1.09 -5.93
C LEU A 307 14.27 -1.48 -7.38
N GLY A 308 13.03 -1.32 -7.83
CA GLY A 308 12.60 -1.74 -9.16
C GLY A 308 13.38 -1.09 -10.31
N GLN A 309 13.90 0.13 -10.10
CA GLN A 309 14.68 0.85 -11.10
C GLN A 309 16.03 0.21 -11.39
N THR A 310 16.64 -0.47 -10.43
CA THR A 310 18.03 -0.97 -10.51
C THR A 310 18.16 -2.49 -10.45
N VAL A 311 17.10 -3.21 -10.12
CA VAL A 311 17.16 -4.68 -10.06
C VAL A 311 17.39 -5.27 -11.44
N GLU A 312 18.37 -6.17 -11.54
CA GLU A 312 18.71 -6.86 -12.79
C GLU A 312 17.81 -8.08 -13.03
N SER A 313 17.61 -8.46 -14.28
CA SER A 313 16.78 -9.61 -14.64
C SER A 313 17.28 -10.94 -14.08
N SER A 314 18.61 -11.10 -13.93
CA SER A 314 19.22 -12.28 -13.29
C SER A 314 18.93 -12.36 -11.80
N THR A 315 18.87 -11.22 -11.12
CA THR A 315 18.47 -11.13 -9.70
C THR A 315 17.00 -11.47 -9.54
N ILE A 316 16.12 -10.92 -10.40
CA ILE A 316 14.69 -11.26 -10.41
C ILE A 316 14.49 -12.77 -10.60
N GLU A 317 15.20 -13.38 -11.55
CA GLU A 317 15.15 -14.84 -11.80
C GLU A 317 15.58 -15.63 -10.57
N ALA A 318 16.73 -15.29 -9.98
CA ALA A 318 17.27 -15.98 -8.82
C ALA A 318 16.33 -15.88 -7.61
N ASP A 319 15.76 -14.72 -7.34
CA ASP A 319 14.87 -14.51 -6.22
C ASP A 319 13.49 -15.15 -6.42
N LEU A 320 12.95 -15.15 -7.64
CA LEU A 320 11.75 -15.93 -7.95
C LEU A 320 11.99 -17.42 -7.77
N HIS A 321 13.15 -17.92 -8.20
CA HIS A 321 13.51 -19.32 -7.97
C HIS A 321 13.52 -19.66 -6.48
N ARG A 322 14.08 -18.80 -5.64
CA ARG A 322 14.08 -18.96 -4.19
C ARG A 322 12.67 -18.95 -3.61
N LEU A 323 11.82 -17.98 -4.02
CA LEU A 323 10.42 -17.90 -3.57
C LEU A 323 9.62 -19.16 -3.93
N LEU A 324 9.91 -19.77 -5.07
CA LEU A 324 9.23 -20.96 -5.58
C LEU A 324 9.78 -22.28 -5.01
N THR A 325 11.01 -22.31 -4.48
CA THR A 325 11.69 -23.56 -4.08
C THR A 325 12.10 -23.63 -2.62
N GLU A 326 12.26 -22.51 -1.92
CA GLU A 326 12.54 -22.48 -0.48
C GLU A 326 11.22 -22.52 0.33
N PRO A 327 10.89 -23.64 1.02
CA PRO A 327 9.59 -23.80 1.69
C PRO A 327 9.29 -22.71 2.72
N ARG A 328 10.32 -22.11 3.32
CA ARG A 328 10.17 -21.08 4.36
C ARG A 328 9.26 -19.93 3.94
N PHE A 329 9.30 -19.51 2.67
CA PHE A 329 8.46 -18.38 2.22
C PHE A 329 6.98 -18.75 2.17
N SER A 330 6.66 -19.95 1.68
CA SER A 330 5.29 -20.47 1.67
C SER A 330 4.78 -20.78 3.07
N ASP A 331 5.65 -21.28 3.95
CA ASP A 331 5.31 -21.60 5.33
C ASP A 331 5.00 -20.32 6.13
N GLU A 332 5.87 -19.31 6.05
CA GLU A 332 5.68 -18.03 6.75
C GLU A 332 4.43 -17.26 6.28
N ILE A 333 4.20 -17.18 4.96
CA ILE A 333 3.01 -16.48 4.48
C ILE A 333 1.72 -17.24 4.76
N SER A 334 1.77 -18.58 4.80
CA SER A 334 0.63 -19.42 5.17
C SER A 334 0.28 -19.23 6.65
N ALA A 335 1.29 -19.21 7.52
CA ALA A 335 1.11 -18.92 8.95
C ALA A 335 0.54 -17.52 9.18
N LEU A 336 1.07 -16.52 8.48
CA LEU A 336 0.57 -15.14 8.54
C LEU A 336 -0.89 -15.05 8.06
N ARG A 337 -1.22 -15.71 6.95
CA ARG A 337 -2.59 -15.80 6.42
C ARG A 337 -3.55 -16.38 7.46
N GLU A 338 -3.20 -17.49 8.10
CA GLU A 338 -4.02 -18.12 9.12
C GLU A 338 -4.27 -17.18 10.30
N LEU A 339 -3.22 -16.56 10.85
CA LEU A 339 -3.32 -15.57 11.93
C LEU A 339 -4.18 -14.36 11.56
N ALA A 340 -4.10 -13.90 10.32
CA ALA A 340 -4.79 -12.70 9.87
C ALA A 340 -6.25 -12.95 9.49
N THR A 341 -6.63 -14.17 9.11
CA THR A 341 -7.97 -14.48 8.58
C THR A 341 -8.84 -15.35 9.49
N SER A 342 -8.30 -15.89 10.58
CA SER A 342 -9.03 -16.79 11.48
C SER A 342 -8.84 -16.41 12.97
N PRO A 343 -9.83 -15.83 13.67
CA PRO A 343 -11.12 -15.38 13.17
C PRO A 343 -11.03 -14.14 12.26
N PRO A 344 -12.03 -13.88 11.39
CA PRO A 344 -11.98 -12.72 10.52
C PRO A 344 -11.94 -11.41 11.31
N ARG A 345 -10.90 -10.61 11.15
CA ARG A 345 -10.73 -9.33 11.85
C ARG A 345 -11.72 -8.26 11.37
N SER A 346 -12.34 -8.47 10.22
CA SER A 346 -13.44 -7.63 9.75
C SER A 346 -14.63 -7.62 10.70
N ALA A 347 -14.87 -8.70 11.47
CA ALA A 347 -15.89 -8.72 12.52
C ALA A 347 -15.58 -7.68 13.62
N HIS A 348 -14.32 -7.59 14.05
CA HIS A 348 -13.90 -6.57 15.03
C HIS A 348 -14.11 -5.14 14.51
N ALA A 349 -13.96 -4.90 13.21
CA ALA A 349 -14.25 -3.59 12.60
C ALA A 349 -15.75 -3.25 12.74
N VAL A 350 -16.63 -4.22 12.50
CA VAL A 350 -18.09 -4.04 12.64
C VAL A 350 -18.44 -3.75 14.10
N ASP A 351 -17.96 -4.58 15.04
CA ASP A 351 -18.22 -4.42 16.47
C ASP A 351 -17.79 -3.03 16.98
N LEU A 352 -16.61 -2.56 16.53
CA LEU A 352 -16.12 -1.22 16.88
C LEU A 352 -17.02 -0.11 16.32
N LEU A 353 -17.43 -0.21 15.06
CA LEU A 353 -18.27 0.80 14.43
C LEU A 353 -19.68 0.83 15.04
N GLU A 354 -20.24 -0.33 15.39
CA GLU A 354 -21.53 -0.42 16.07
C GLU A 354 -21.47 0.16 17.50
N ALA A 355 -20.38 -0.11 18.23
CA ALA A 355 -20.15 0.49 19.55
C ALA A 355 -20.09 2.02 19.48
N LEU A 356 -19.31 2.57 18.51
CA LEU A 356 -19.21 4.01 18.30
C LEU A 356 -20.55 4.65 17.90
N ALA A 357 -21.33 3.98 17.05
CA ALA A 357 -22.66 4.46 16.67
C ALA A 357 -23.64 4.47 17.85
N GLY A 358 -23.50 3.53 18.78
CA GLY A 358 -24.33 3.43 19.98
C GLY A 358 -24.01 4.47 21.06
N GLU A 359 -22.91 5.23 20.94
CA GLU A 359 -22.55 6.32 21.86
C GLU A 359 -23.33 7.62 21.59
N ARG A 360 -24.13 7.69 20.53
CA ARG A 360 -24.98 8.82 20.19
C ARG A 360 -26.34 8.71 20.90
#